data_f4b5b416fc6e41af873739075ee8048f
#
_entry.id   f4b5b416fc6e41af873739075ee8048f
#
_cell.length_a   1.000
_cell.length_b   1.000
_cell.length_c   1.000
_cell.angle_alpha   90.00
_cell.angle_beta   90.00
_cell.angle_gamma   90.00
#
_symmetry.space_group_name_H-M   'P 1'
#
loop_
_entity.id
_entity.type
_entity.pdbx_description
1 polymer ?
#
loop_
_entity_poly.entity_id
_entity_poly.type
_entity_poly.pdbx_seq_one_letter_code
_entity_poly.pdbx_strand_id
1 'polypeptide(L)'
;MKVMLKYELKRIFTKRLNRVLITIGLALSVILSFLAATSNRFVSPQGHLETGISATRKVVADKNRNKGLMTPKRISEFITQDQRAFSEYKDKGESDKIYGTSIQQYLDVEQLVSYILTGNEDYNPSIYLDVNPKKLLNIYKIREAKIQKLIRQNGKTEEQRKYLKAQYDKISTPYQYEAPDSWDTMQLYVVTYSIVLAVLMGVLTSGIFSEEITLKADAIFFSSKYGRDKAIKTKIIAGLITSTGIYWIGMCLFTVISLALMGTSGSHTLMSMLNSYTIYNVTYGQAFYIMMFAGYIANLLATTVSMLVSAIMGSPNIAICIPFFFFCIMPFIGRLGGSKGIFLLTPDQLNNLQEIMKVNHIYQIGGFVTNQLALILMIYGVVNLVLIPVIYSVYKRKL
;
A
#
# COMPACT_ATOMS: atom_id res chain seq x y z
N MET A 1 32.84 -19.01 -2.18
CA MET A 1 31.56 -18.30 -2.31
C MET A 1 31.64 -16.82 -1.93
N LYS A 2 32.21 -16.42 -0.76
CA LYS A 2 32.31 -14.98 -0.36
C LYS A 2 33.04 -14.10 -1.40
N VAL A 3 34.18 -14.55 -1.94
CA VAL A 3 34.95 -13.79 -2.94
C VAL A 3 34.12 -13.61 -4.23
N MET A 4 33.48 -14.68 -4.73
CA MET A 4 32.63 -14.61 -5.93
C MET A 4 31.46 -13.67 -5.73
N LEU A 5 30.79 -13.71 -4.55
CA LEU A 5 29.70 -12.79 -4.22
C LEU A 5 30.17 -11.32 -4.25
N LYS A 6 31.34 -11.03 -3.69
CA LYS A 6 31.92 -9.67 -3.74
C LYS A 6 32.12 -9.19 -5.19
N TYR A 7 32.59 -10.07 -6.09
CA TYR A 7 32.77 -9.74 -7.50
C TYR A 7 31.43 -9.55 -8.22
N GLU A 8 30.43 -10.39 -7.98
CA GLU A 8 29.10 -10.22 -8.59
C GLU A 8 28.42 -8.92 -8.11
N LEU A 9 28.46 -8.62 -6.82
CA LEU A 9 27.97 -7.34 -6.29
C LEU A 9 28.74 -6.17 -6.90
N LYS A 10 30.09 -6.25 -6.93
CA LYS A 10 30.91 -5.21 -7.56
C LYS A 10 30.48 -5.01 -9.03
N ARG A 11 30.26 -6.08 -9.79
CA ARG A 11 29.81 -6.04 -11.18
C ARG A 11 28.47 -5.30 -11.35
N ILE A 12 27.49 -5.59 -10.46
CA ILE A 12 26.18 -4.91 -10.48
C ILE A 12 26.35 -3.41 -10.19
N PHE A 13 27.11 -3.05 -9.14
CA PHE A 13 27.24 -1.65 -8.69
C PHE A 13 28.22 -0.81 -9.51
N THR A 14 29.12 -1.41 -10.31
CA THR A 14 30.06 -0.63 -11.15
C THR A 14 29.51 -0.29 -12.52
N LYS A 15 28.47 -0.97 -13.01
CA LYS A 15 27.84 -0.64 -14.29
C LYS A 15 27.26 0.77 -14.24
N ARG A 16 27.60 1.60 -15.23
CA ARG A 16 27.13 3.00 -15.31
C ARG A 16 25.61 3.10 -15.26
N LEU A 17 24.91 2.30 -16.04
CA LEU A 17 23.44 2.26 -16.05
C LEU A 17 22.87 1.93 -14.66
N ASN A 18 23.40 0.91 -14.01
CA ASN A 18 22.89 0.48 -12.69
C ASN A 18 23.11 1.59 -11.64
N ARG A 19 24.25 2.28 -11.65
CA ARG A 19 24.50 3.40 -10.74
C ARG A 19 23.50 4.53 -10.95
N VAL A 20 23.22 4.87 -12.20
CA VAL A 20 22.21 5.90 -12.53
C VAL A 20 20.84 5.48 -12.03
N LEU A 21 20.40 4.24 -12.28
CA LEU A 21 19.12 3.73 -11.83
C LEU A 21 18.98 3.69 -10.29
N ILE A 22 20.02 3.26 -9.58
CA ILE A 22 20.04 3.27 -8.11
C ILE A 22 19.94 4.71 -7.60
N THR A 23 20.70 5.63 -8.17
CA THR A 23 20.65 7.05 -7.79
C THR A 23 19.26 7.63 -8.03
N ILE A 24 18.63 7.34 -9.18
CA ILE A 24 17.24 7.75 -9.49
C ILE A 24 16.29 7.15 -8.45
N GLY A 25 16.39 5.85 -8.16
CA GLY A 25 15.53 5.18 -7.17
C GLY A 25 15.62 5.83 -5.79
N LEU A 26 16.82 6.12 -5.32
CA LEU A 26 17.03 6.79 -4.02
C LEU A 26 16.62 8.27 -4.05
N ALA A 27 16.86 8.99 -5.15
CA ALA A 27 16.40 10.37 -5.30
C ALA A 27 14.88 10.46 -5.28
N LEU A 28 14.18 9.49 -5.90
CA LEU A 28 12.72 9.41 -5.89
C LEU A 28 12.15 9.22 -4.48
N SER A 29 12.85 8.54 -3.56
CA SER A 29 12.38 8.47 -2.17
C SER A 29 12.28 9.85 -1.52
N VAL A 30 13.25 10.70 -1.78
CA VAL A 30 13.27 12.09 -1.28
C VAL A 30 12.18 12.92 -1.97
N ILE A 31 12.10 12.85 -3.29
CA ILE A 31 11.10 13.61 -4.07
C ILE A 31 9.69 13.24 -3.64
N LEU A 32 9.37 11.95 -3.55
CA LEU A 32 8.04 11.47 -3.15
C LEU A 32 7.71 11.82 -1.70
N SER A 33 8.70 11.87 -0.80
CA SER A 33 8.50 12.36 0.57
C SER A 33 8.08 13.83 0.60
N PHE A 34 8.72 14.68 -0.21
CA PHE A 34 8.34 16.09 -0.33
C PHE A 34 6.97 16.24 -1.00
N LEU A 35 6.68 15.48 -2.05
CA LEU A 35 5.36 15.49 -2.69
C LEU A 35 4.27 15.06 -1.71
N ALA A 36 4.49 14.01 -0.94
CA ALA A 36 3.57 13.58 0.12
C ALA A 36 3.35 14.71 1.14
N ALA A 37 4.42 15.32 1.63
CA ALA A 37 4.34 16.39 2.62
C ALA A 37 3.65 17.68 2.11
N THR A 38 3.56 17.87 0.81
CA THR A 38 2.93 19.05 0.19
C THR A 38 1.56 18.79 -0.44
N SER A 39 1.05 17.55 -0.35
CA SER A 39 -0.20 17.17 -1.02
C SER A 39 -1.46 17.66 -0.31
N ASN A 40 -1.41 17.88 0.99
CA ASN A 40 -2.55 18.35 1.76
C ASN A 40 -2.73 19.88 1.62
N ARG A 41 -3.98 20.32 1.75
CA ARG A 41 -4.38 21.72 1.72
C ARG A 41 -4.99 22.09 3.05
N PHE A 42 -4.74 23.30 3.50
CA PHE A 42 -5.30 23.87 4.71
C PHE A 42 -6.00 25.17 4.39
N VAL A 43 -7.23 25.34 4.85
CA VAL A 43 -7.92 26.64 4.77
C VAL A 43 -7.80 27.32 6.14
N SER A 44 -7.21 28.51 6.14
CA SER A 44 -7.05 29.28 7.37
C SER A 44 -8.40 29.80 7.89
N PRO A 45 -8.51 30.19 9.17
CA PRO A 45 -9.71 30.81 9.71
C PRO A 45 -10.13 32.12 8.98
N GLN A 46 -9.23 32.72 8.21
CA GLN A 46 -9.48 33.89 7.38
C GLN A 46 -10.00 33.53 5.98
N GLY A 47 -10.11 32.25 5.64
CA GLY A 47 -10.53 31.74 4.33
C GLY A 47 -9.41 31.68 3.29
N HIS A 48 -8.14 31.78 3.69
CA HIS A 48 -7.02 31.67 2.76
C HIS A 48 -6.58 30.21 2.59
N LEU A 49 -6.49 29.76 1.34
CA LEU A 49 -5.96 28.44 1.01
C LEU A 49 -4.44 28.43 1.16
N GLU A 50 -3.95 27.59 2.04
CA GLU A 50 -2.52 27.31 2.23
C GLU A 50 -2.16 25.94 1.67
N THR A 51 -0.96 25.82 1.11
CA THR A 51 -0.40 24.59 0.56
C THR A 51 1.01 24.37 1.09
N GLY A 52 1.57 23.18 0.85
CA GLY A 52 2.93 22.85 1.24
C GLY A 52 3.04 22.19 2.63
N ILE A 53 4.25 22.02 3.12
CA ILE A 53 4.55 21.27 4.36
C ILE A 53 3.84 21.88 5.58
N SER A 54 3.76 23.21 5.67
CA SER A 54 3.08 23.89 6.77
C SER A 54 1.58 23.61 6.78
N ALA A 55 0.96 23.51 5.60
CA ALA A 55 -0.45 23.20 5.44
C ALA A 55 -0.79 21.80 5.98
N THR A 56 0.01 20.78 5.64
CA THR A 56 -0.16 19.42 6.16
C THR A 56 -0.12 19.38 7.68
N ARG A 57 0.85 20.04 8.30
CA ARG A 57 0.94 20.13 9.77
C ARG A 57 -0.24 20.87 10.39
N LYS A 58 -0.73 21.93 9.75
CA LYS A 58 -1.88 22.70 10.23
C LYS A 58 -3.18 21.90 10.16
N VAL A 59 -3.43 21.16 9.08
CA VAL A 59 -4.60 20.25 8.96
C VAL A 59 -4.59 19.21 10.08
N VAL A 60 -3.46 18.52 10.27
CA VAL A 60 -3.33 17.53 11.34
C VAL A 60 -3.54 18.15 12.72
N ALA A 61 -2.98 19.34 12.96
CA ALA A 61 -3.16 20.05 14.24
C ALA A 61 -4.61 20.48 14.46
N ASP A 62 -5.29 20.96 13.41
CA ASP A 62 -6.68 21.38 13.46
C ASP A 62 -7.63 20.21 13.77
N LYS A 63 -7.53 19.12 13.01
CA LYS A 63 -8.28 17.89 13.25
C LYS A 63 -8.00 17.28 14.64
N ASN A 64 -6.77 17.39 15.13
CA ASN A 64 -6.37 16.88 16.46
C ASN A 64 -6.93 17.66 17.64
N ARG A 65 -7.58 18.82 17.43
CA ARG A 65 -8.43 19.45 18.46
C ARG A 65 -9.54 18.50 18.91
N ASN A 66 -9.96 17.61 17.99
CA ASN A 66 -10.99 16.60 18.23
C ASN A 66 -10.42 15.22 18.60
N LYS A 67 -9.12 15.11 18.93
CA LYS A 67 -8.47 13.86 19.36
C LYS A 67 -9.14 13.25 20.60
N GLY A 68 -9.23 11.94 20.64
CA GLY A 68 -9.71 11.16 21.79
C GLY A 68 -10.79 10.14 21.43
N LEU A 69 -11.48 9.66 22.44
CA LEU A 69 -12.50 8.61 22.28
C LEU A 69 -13.76 9.16 21.61
N MET A 70 -14.17 8.58 20.48
CA MET A 70 -15.34 8.96 19.69
C MET A 70 -16.62 8.31 20.26
N THR A 71 -17.04 8.77 21.45
CA THR A 71 -18.30 8.33 22.04
C THR A 71 -19.49 8.80 21.19
N PRO A 72 -20.64 8.09 21.22
CA PRO A 72 -21.84 8.52 20.52
C PRO A 72 -22.29 9.93 20.83
N LYS A 73 -22.18 10.35 22.10
CA LYS A 73 -22.50 11.71 22.56
C LYS A 73 -21.57 12.74 21.88
N ARG A 74 -20.26 12.49 21.88
CA ARG A 74 -19.27 13.40 21.28
C ARG A 74 -19.46 13.52 19.76
N ILE A 75 -19.74 12.41 19.07
CA ILE A 75 -20.05 12.41 17.64
C ILE A 75 -21.31 13.27 17.38
N SER A 76 -22.35 13.09 18.18
CA SER A 76 -23.59 13.89 18.07
C SER A 76 -23.35 15.38 18.28
N GLU A 77 -22.51 15.76 19.26
CA GLU A 77 -22.13 17.14 19.54
C GLU A 77 -21.34 17.75 18.37
N PHE A 78 -20.35 17.02 17.82
CA PHE A 78 -19.55 17.48 16.69
C PHE A 78 -20.40 17.70 15.44
N ILE A 79 -21.26 16.75 15.07
CA ILE A 79 -22.16 16.94 13.91
C ILE A 79 -23.15 18.08 14.14
N THR A 80 -23.62 18.29 15.36
CA THR A 80 -24.48 19.44 15.67
C THR A 80 -23.77 20.76 15.45
N GLN A 81 -22.50 20.88 15.87
CA GLN A 81 -21.69 22.08 15.67
C GLN A 81 -21.39 22.31 14.21
N ASP A 82 -21.04 21.25 13.48
CA ASP A 82 -20.76 21.30 12.07
C ASP A 82 -21.98 21.69 11.21
N GLN A 83 -23.14 21.08 11.46
CA GLN A 83 -24.40 21.45 10.81
C GLN A 83 -24.76 22.94 11.03
N ARG A 84 -24.53 23.48 12.24
CA ARG A 84 -24.73 24.90 12.53
C ARG A 84 -23.77 25.79 11.73
N ALA A 85 -22.48 25.44 11.75
CA ALA A 85 -21.47 26.11 10.97
C ALA A 85 -21.81 26.12 9.48
N PHE A 86 -22.21 24.99 8.92
CA PHE A 86 -22.61 24.88 7.52
C PHE A 86 -23.86 25.73 7.18
N SER A 87 -24.86 25.78 8.04
CA SER A 87 -26.03 26.60 7.81
C SER A 87 -25.70 28.10 7.81
N GLU A 88 -24.87 28.59 8.74
CA GLU A 88 -24.41 29.99 8.79
C GLU A 88 -23.63 30.41 7.54
N TYR A 89 -22.99 29.47 6.90
CA TYR A 89 -22.19 29.68 5.69
C TYR A 89 -22.99 29.87 4.43
N LYS A 90 -23.96 28.96 4.26
CA LYS A 90 -24.86 28.98 3.12
C LYS A 90 -25.53 30.35 2.99
N ASP A 91 -25.80 31.00 4.14
CA ASP A 91 -26.49 32.28 4.18
C ASP A 91 -25.59 33.52 3.95
N LYS A 92 -24.28 33.41 4.23
CA LYS A 92 -23.36 34.57 4.21
C LYS A 92 -22.43 34.65 3.01
N GLY A 93 -22.38 33.63 2.13
CA GLY A 93 -21.52 33.63 0.94
C GLY A 93 -19.99 33.53 1.23
N GLU A 94 -19.60 33.33 2.48
CA GLU A 94 -18.20 33.24 2.93
C GLU A 94 -17.74 31.77 3.13
N SER A 95 -17.89 30.94 2.10
CA SER A 95 -17.66 29.50 2.17
C SER A 95 -16.27 29.12 2.74
N ASP A 96 -15.20 29.78 2.32
CA ASP A 96 -13.84 29.40 2.70
C ASP A 96 -13.49 29.70 4.16
N LYS A 97 -13.98 30.83 4.71
CA LYS A 97 -13.78 31.13 6.14
C LYS A 97 -14.41 30.09 7.04
N ILE A 98 -15.61 29.64 6.71
CA ILE A 98 -16.32 28.66 7.55
C ILE A 98 -15.75 27.27 7.38
N TYR A 99 -15.38 26.90 6.16
CA TYR A 99 -14.63 25.66 5.96
C TYR A 99 -13.40 25.66 6.89
N GLY A 100 -12.59 26.72 6.87
CA GLY A 100 -11.38 26.83 7.68
C GLY A 100 -11.60 26.96 9.19
N THR A 101 -12.72 27.54 9.63
CA THR A 101 -12.97 27.72 11.08
C THR A 101 -13.73 26.57 11.72
N SER A 102 -14.62 25.93 10.99
CA SER A 102 -15.63 25.06 11.61
C SER A 102 -15.80 23.69 10.95
N ILE A 103 -15.63 23.56 9.62
CA ILE A 103 -15.88 22.30 8.91
C ILE A 103 -14.62 21.41 8.88
N GLN A 104 -13.49 21.97 8.46
CA GLN A 104 -12.25 21.22 8.22
C GLN A 104 -11.83 20.31 9.39
N GLN A 105 -12.02 20.75 10.61
CA GLN A 105 -11.69 19.98 11.82
C GLN A 105 -12.58 18.73 12.02
N TYR A 106 -13.78 18.68 11.42
CA TYR A 106 -14.75 17.60 11.59
C TYR A 106 -14.79 16.61 10.43
N LEU A 107 -14.05 16.82 9.34
CA LEU A 107 -14.07 15.99 8.13
C LEU A 107 -14.01 14.48 8.40
N ASP A 108 -13.15 14.05 9.33
CA ASP A 108 -13.02 12.63 9.66
C ASP A 108 -14.23 12.08 10.43
N VAL A 109 -14.91 12.95 11.22
CA VAL A 109 -16.15 12.58 11.93
C VAL A 109 -17.32 12.55 10.97
N GLU A 110 -17.40 13.49 10.03
CA GLU A 110 -18.38 13.50 8.94
C GLU A 110 -18.26 12.22 8.12
N GLN A 111 -17.02 11.85 7.76
CA GLN A 111 -16.74 10.61 7.03
C GLN A 111 -17.16 9.37 7.81
N LEU A 112 -16.84 9.30 9.10
CA LEU A 112 -17.28 8.21 9.99
C LEU A 112 -18.80 8.06 9.99
N VAL A 113 -19.52 9.16 10.19
CA VAL A 113 -20.99 9.19 10.23
C VAL A 113 -21.56 8.78 8.87
N SER A 114 -21.02 9.34 7.79
CA SER A 114 -21.47 9.07 6.43
C SER A 114 -21.30 7.59 6.06
N TYR A 115 -20.13 7.00 6.34
CA TYR A 115 -19.93 5.56 6.11
C TYR A 115 -20.86 4.68 6.95
N ILE A 116 -21.05 4.99 8.22
CA ILE A 116 -21.95 4.19 9.07
C ILE A 116 -23.40 4.28 8.59
N LEU A 117 -23.85 5.45 8.13
CA LEU A 117 -25.23 5.63 7.71
C LEU A 117 -25.53 5.12 6.31
N THR A 118 -24.60 5.27 5.36
CA THR A 118 -24.83 4.89 3.95
C THR A 118 -24.20 3.55 3.57
N GLY A 119 -23.03 3.21 4.08
CA GLY A 119 -22.23 2.08 3.66
C GLY A 119 -21.20 2.47 2.59
N ASN A 120 -20.42 1.50 2.12
CA ASN A 120 -19.36 1.74 1.14
C ASN A 120 -19.90 1.88 -0.30
N GLU A 121 -20.97 1.12 -0.63
CA GLU A 121 -21.53 1.11 -2.00
C GLU A 121 -22.37 2.34 -2.30
N ASP A 122 -23.13 2.82 -1.30
CA ASP A 122 -24.02 3.98 -1.43
C ASP A 122 -23.47 5.21 -0.69
N TYR A 123 -22.13 5.37 -0.66
CA TYR A 123 -21.50 6.43 0.10
C TYR A 123 -21.99 7.82 -0.31
N ASN A 124 -22.59 8.53 0.65
CA ASN A 124 -23.03 9.92 0.50
C ASN A 124 -22.28 10.80 1.53
N PRO A 125 -21.31 11.58 1.09
CA PRO A 125 -20.52 12.42 1.99
C PRO A 125 -21.33 13.53 2.68
N SER A 126 -22.46 13.92 2.14
CA SER A 126 -23.31 15.00 2.67
C SER A 126 -24.45 14.52 3.58
N ILE A 127 -24.59 13.22 3.79
CA ILE A 127 -25.71 12.67 4.59
C ILE A 127 -25.75 13.21 6.02
N TYR A 128 -24.59 13.58 6.58
CA TYR A 128 -24.48 14.11 7.93
C TYR A 128 -25.20 15.46 8.09
N LEU A 129 -25.39 16.23 7.01
CA LEU A 129 -26.11 17.51 7.04
C LEU A 129 -27.60 17.33 7.35
N ASP A 130 -28.19 16.22 6.87
CA ASP A 130 -29.63 15.95 6.99
C ASP A 130 -29.97 15.05 8.17
N VAL A 131 -28.97 14.48 8.85
CA VAL A 131 -29.20 13.55 9.95
C VAL A 131 -29.59 14.29 11.23
N ASN A 132 -30.62 13.78 11.92
CA ASN A 132 -30.93 14.25 13.26
C ASN A 132 -29.81 13.78 14.23
N PRO A 133 -29.07 14.71 14.88
CA PRO A 133 -27.96 14.35 15.77
C PRO A 133 -28.35 13.40 16.90
N LYS A 134 -29.61 13.42 17.37
CA LYS A 134 -30.11 12.49 18.39
C LYS A 134 -30.05 11.02 17.95
N LYS A 135 -30.16 10.73 16.65
CA LYS A 135 -30.01 9.37 16.09
C LYS A 135 -28.58 8.86 16.26
N LEU A 136 -27.58 9.77 16.27
CA LEU A 136 -26.17 9.42 16.41
C LEU A 136 -25.80 8.92 17.81
N LEU A 137 -26.65 9.11 18.82
CA LEU A 137 -26.50 8.50 20.13
C LEU A 137 -26.52 6.95 20.05
N ASN A 138 -27.07 6.37 18.97
CA ASN A 138 -27.09 4.95 18.70
C ASN A 138 -26.17 4.55 17.52
N ILE A 139 -25.21 5.38 17.13
CA ILE A 139 -24.42 5.19 15.89
C ILE A 139 -23.71 3.83 15.83
N TYR A 140 -23.13 3.36 16.93
CA TYR A 140 -22.47 2.06 16.98
C TYR A 140 -23.44 0.88 16.96
N LYS A 141 -24.68 1.04 17.46
CA LYS A 141 -25.76 0.05 17.28
C LYS A 141 -26.21 -0.05 15.81
N ILE A 142 -26.28 1.10 15.13
CA ILE A 142 -26.57 1.16 13.69
C ILE A 142 -25.46 0.45 12.91
N ARG A 143 -24.20 0.73 13.24
CA ARG A 143 -23.03 0.04 12.64
C ARG A 143 -23.13 -1.47 12.83
N GLU A 144 -23.38 -1.93 14.04
CA GLU A 144 -23.47 -3.36 14.37
C GLU A 144 -24.59 -4.05 13.57
N ALA A 145 -25.78 -3.45 13.52
CA ALA A 145 -26.90 -3.99 12.74
C ALA A 145 -26.56 -4.14 11.24
N LYS A 146 -25.82 -3.17 10.67
CA LYS A 146 -25.36 -3.25 9.29
C LYS A 146 -24.27 -4.32 9.10
N ILE A 147 -23.34 -4.46 10.05
CA ILE A 147 -22.33 -5.54 10.02
C ILE A 147 -23.03 -6.90 9.99
N GLN A 148 -24.03 -7.12 10.81
CA GLN A 148 -24.79 -8.39 10.81
C GLN A 148 -25.46 -8.64 9.44
N LYS A 149 -25.99 -7.60 8.79
CA LYS A 149 -26.51 -7.69 7.42
C LYS A 149 -25.41 -8.06 6.41
N LEU A 150 -24.25 -7.40 6.47
CA LEU A 150 -23.11 -7.66 5.60
C LEU A 150 -22.55 -9.08 5.76
N ILE A 151 -22.49 -9.60 6.99
CA ILE A 151 -22.08 -10.99 7.26
C ILE A 151 -23.02 -11.97 6.55
N ARG A 152 -24.34 -11.73 6.59
CA ARG A 152 -25.33 -12.59 5.91
C ARG A 152 -25.23 -12.48 4.39
N GLN A 153 -24.96 -11.30 3.85
CA GLN A 153 -24.88 -11.06 2.41
C GLN A 153 -23.57 -11.62 1.81
N ASN A 154 -22.43 -11.41 2.47
CA ASN A 154 -21.11 -11.76 1.95
C ASN A 154 -20.67 -13.18 2.36
N GLY A 155 -21.20 -13.72 3.46
CA GLY A 155 -20.92 -15.07 3.92
C GLY A 155 -21.87 -16.09 3.29
N LYS A 156 -21.42 -16.76 2.23
CA LYS A 156 -22.20 -17.78 1.50
C LYS A 156 -22.28 -19.08 2.28
N THR A 157 -21.22 -19.46 3.00
CA THR A 157 -21.14 -20.66 3.84
C THR A 157 -21.12 -20.32 5.33
N GLU A 158 -21.34 -21.30 6.19
CA GLU A 158 -21.27 -21.13 7.65
C GLU A 158 -19.86 -20.72 8.10
N GLU A 159 -18.82 -21.34 7.50
CA GLU A 159 -17.42 -21.03 7.77
C GLU A 159 -17.09 -19.60 7.41
N GLN A 160 -17.58 -19.10 6.27
CA GLN A 160 -17.40 -17.71 5.85
C GLN A 160 -18.07 -16.72 6.82
N ARG A 161 -19.30 -17.03 7.26
CA ARG A 161 -20.01 -16.18 8.25
C ARG A 161 -19.28 -16.15 9.58
N LYS A 162 -18.82 -17.30 10.06
CA LYS A 162 -18.02 -17.42 11.28
C LYS A 162 -16.73 -16.64 11.18
N TYR A 163 -16.03 -16.74 10.03
CA TYR A 163 -14.80 -15.98 9.77
C TYR A 163 -15.05 -14.47 9.80
N LEU A 164 -16.05 -13.98 9.03
CA LEU A 164 -16.38 -12.56 8.97
C LEU A 164 -16.75 -12.02 10.35
N LYS A 165 -17.60 -12.74 11.09
CA LYS A 165 -17.95 -12.37 12.46
C LYS A 165 -16.72 -12.25 13.33
N ALA A 166 -15.83 -13.24 13.32
CA ALA A 166 -14.59 -13.22 14.10
C ALA A 166 -13.65 -12.08 13.73
N GLN A 167 -13.66 -11.58 12.47
CA GLN A 167 -12.87 -10.39 12.10
C GLN A 167 -13.53 -9.11 12.62
N TYR A 168 -14.85 -8.94 12.46
CA TYR A 168 -15.56 -7.75 12.95
C TYR A 168 -15.53 -7.64 14.48
N ASP A 169 -15.62 -8.76 15.22
CA ASP A 169 -15.57 -8.80 16.68
C ASP A 169 -14.22 -8.31 17.25
N LYS A 170 -13.15 -8.28 16.44
CA LYS A 170 -11.85 -7.73 16.83
C LYS A 170 -11.81 -6.20 16.82
N ILE A 171 -12.76 -5.56 16.13
CA ILE A 171 -12.77 -4.11 15.96
C ILE A 171 -13.53 -3.48 17.12
N SER A 172 -12.79 -2.88 18.04
CA SER A 172 -13.36 -2.23 19.21
C SER A 172 -13.99 -0.88 18.89
N THR A 173 -15.13 -0.61 19.52
CA THR A 173 -15.81 0.70 19.51
C THR A 173 -16.20 1.08 20.94
N PRO A 174 -16.24 2.37 21.30
CA PRO A 174 -15.94 3.56 20.49
C PRO A 174 -14.50 3.66 19.99
N TYR A 175 -14.30 4.27 18.82
CA TYR A 175 -12.97 4.45 18.21
C TYR A 175 -12.12 5.44 19.01
N GLN A 176 -10.84 5.15 19.15
CA GLN A 176 -9.83 6.12 19.56
C GLN A 176 -9.35 6.87 18.32
N TYR A 177 -9.54 8.19 18.31
CA TYR A 177 -9.22 9.05 17.19
C TYR A 177 -8.00 9.92 17.43
N GLU A 178 -7.18 10.00 16.45
CA GLU A 178 -6.13 10.97 16.23
C GLU A 178 -5.98 11.13 14.70
N ALA A 179 -5.83 12.36 14.18
CA ALA A 179 -5.82 12.65 12.74
C ALA A 179 -4.76 11.83 11.99
N PRO A 180 -5.15 10.94 11.06
CA PRO A 180 -4.24 10.02 10.40
C PRO A 180 -3.68 10.54 9.07
N ASP A 181 -3.91 11.81 8.72
CA ASP A 181 -3.62 12.39 7.39
C ASP A 181 -2.18 12.13 6.93
N SER A 182 -1.20 12.20 7.84
CA SER A 182 0.20 11.90 7.51
C SER A 182 0.38 10.46 7.02
N TRP A 183 -0.21 9.50 7.72
CA TRP A 183 -0.11 8.07 7.39
C TRP A 183 -0.94 7.71 6.17
N ASP A 184 -2.13 8.28 6.01
CA ASP A 184 -2.98 8.05 4.85
C ASP A 184 -2.28 8.54 3.57
N THR A 185 -1.74 9.76 3.62
CA THR A 185 -0.93 10.31 2.53
C THR A 185 0.29 9.44 2.22
N MET A 186 1.04 8.99 3.24
CA MET A 186 2.18 8.11 3.04
C MET A 186 1.80 6.78 2.40
N GLN A 187 0.61 6.22 2.72
CA GLN A 187 0.11 4.98 2.09
C GLN A 187 -0.07 5.16 0.57
N LEU A 188 -0.56 6.31 0.12
CA LEU A 188 -0.70 6.59 -1.31
C LEU A 188 0.66 6.63 -2.03
N TYR A 189 1.64 7.31 -1.44
CA TYR A 189 2.95 7.49 -2.07
C TYR A 189 3.85 6.25 -1.97
N VAL A 190 3.71 5.43 -0.92
CA VAL A 190 4.46 4.16 -0.81
C VAL A 190 4.10 3.17 -1.90
N VAL A 191 2.83 3.14 -2.34
CA VAL A 191 2.38 2.34 -3.49
C VAL A 191 3.14 2.73 -4.75
N THR A 192 3.11 4.02 -5.09
CA THR A 192 3.81 4.55 -6.28
C THR A 192 5.30 4.25 -6.22
N TYR A 193 5.93 4.49 -5.07
CA TYR A 193 7.36 4.23 -4.90
C TYR A 193 7.71 2.74 -5.01
N SER A 194 6.89 1.86 -4.45
CA SER A 194 7.07 0.42 -4.56
C SER A 194 7.00 -0.10 -6.00
N ILE A 195 6.05 0.41 -6.80
CA ILE A 195 5.94 0.08 -8.23
C ILE A 195 7.20 0.49 -8.99
N VAL A 196 7.66 1.73 -8.77
CA VAL A 196 8.87 2.22 -9.44
C VAL A 196 10.08 1.38 -9.06
N LEU A 197 10.26 1.05 -7.76
CA LEU A 197 11.33 0.18 -7.32
C LEU A 197 11.24 -1.21 -7.93
N ALA A 198 10.04 -1.81 -8.04
CA ALA A 198 9.86 -3.12 -8.66
C ALA A 198 10.34 -3.15 -10.13
N VAL A 199 10.00 -2.12 -10.90
CA VAL A 199 10.49 -1.98 -12.28
C VAL A 199 12.00 -1.77 -12.32
N LEU A 200 12.55 -0.90 -11.46
CA LEU A 200 14.00 -0.69 -11.37
C LEU A 200 14.75 -1.98 -11.00
N MET A 201 14.24 -2.78 -10.06
CA MET A 201 14.83 -4.07 -9.70
C MET A 201 14.79 -5.04 -10.86
N GLY A 202 13.71 -5.07 -11.62
CA GLY A 202 13.62 -5.84 -12.85
C GLY A 202 14.72 -5.49 -13.84
N VAL A 203 14.99 -4.20 -14.05
CA VAL A 203 16.07 -3.70 -14.92
C VAL A 203 17.44 -4.06 -14.37
N LEU A 204 17.71 -3.78 -13.10
CA LEU A 204 19.01 -4.03 -12.45
C LEU A 204 19.43 -5.51 -12.49
N THR A 205 18.44 -6.41 -12.43
CA THR A 205 18.70 -7.86 -12.37
C THR A 205 18.57 -8.58 -13.71
N SER A 206 18.06 -7.91 -14.75
CA SER A 206 17.86 -8.46 -16.09
C SER A 206 19.14 -9.01 -16.75
N GLY A 207 20.27 -8.37 -16.50
CA GLY A 207 21.57 -8.76 -17.05
C GLY A 207 22.32 -9.86 -16.29
N ILE A 208 21.84 -10.29 -15.11
CA ILE A 208 22.61 -11.19 -14.22
C ILE A 208 22.97 -12.52 -14.89
N PHE A 209 22.06 -13.10 -15.67
CA PHE A 209 22.26 -14.38 -16.35
C PHE A 209 22.44 -14.27 -17.87
N SER A 210 22.02 -13.18 -18.49
CA SER A 210 22.13 -13.00 -19.94
C SER A 210 23.47 -12.39 -20.39
N GLU A 211 24.23 -11.80 -19.48
CA GLU A 211 25.46 -11.08 -19.85
C GLU A 211 26.52 -11.99 -20.41
N GLU A 212 26.75 -13.18 -19.84
CA GLU A 212 27.72 -14.15 -20.36
C GLU A 212 27.34 -14.60 -21.77
N ILE A 213 26.04 -14.77 -22.04
CA ILE A 213 25.54 -15.18 -23.35
C ILE A 213 25.73 -14.03 -24.35
N THR A 214 25.37 -12.79 -23.96
CA THR A 214 25.53 -11.60 -24.80
C THR A 214 26.99 -11.35 -25.17
N LEU A 215 27.91 -11.62 -24.24
CA LEU A 215 29.36 -11.46 -24.44
C LEU A 215 30.01 -12.71 -25.09
N LYS A 216 29.23 -13.75 -25.45
CA LYS A 216 29.72 -15.03 -25.97
C LYS A 216 30.76 -15.70 -25.07
N ALA A 217 30.67 -15.49 -23.78
CA ALA A 217 31.57 -16.04 -22.74
C ALA A 217 30.95 -17.22 -21.97
N ASP A 218 29.79 -17.65 -22.36
CA ASP A 218 29.02 -18.74 -21.73
C ASP A 218 29.78 -20.07 -21.73
N ALA A 219 30.43 -20.46 -22.83
CA ALA A 219 31.25 -21.65 -22.92
C ALA A 219 32.37 -21.65 -21.87
N ILE A 220 33.08 -20.53 -21.71
CA ILE A 220 34.16 -20.37 -20.72
C ILE A 220 33.57 -20.40 -19.28
N PHE A 221 32.45 -19.73 -19.08
CA PHE A 221 31.77 -19.73 -17.77
C PHE A 221 31.39 -21.15 -17.33
N PHE A 222 30.74 -21.90 -18.20
CA PHE A 222 30.26 -23.26 -17.87
C PHE A 222 31.37 -24.32 -17.85
N SER A 223 32.49 -24.12 -18.53
CA SER A 223 33.64 -25.04 -18.44
C SER A 223 34.47 -24.84 -17.17
N SER A 224 34.30 -23.71 -16.47
CA SER A 224 35.03 -23.45 -15.23
C SER A 224 34.58 -24.36 -14.08
N LYS A 225 35.51 -24.72 -13.17
CA LYS A 225 35.30 -25.64 -12.03
C LYS A 225 34.06 -25.34 -11.18
N TYR A 226 33.65 -24.08 -11.10
CA TYR A 226 32.53 -23.61 -10.24
C TYR A 226 31.38 -22.97 -11.02
N GLY A 227 31.47 -22.91 -12.36
CA GLY A 227 30.52 -22.20 -13.21
C GLY A 227 29.11 -22.78 -13.12
N ARG A 228 28.96 -24.12 -13.06
CA ARG A 228 27.66 -24.81 -13.04
C ARG A 228 27.00 -24.96 -11.68
N ASP A 229 27.60 -24.52 -10.60
CA ASP A 229 27.02 -24.63 -9.24
C ASP A 229 27.23 -23.36 -8.42
N LYS A 230 28.46 -23.16 -7.92
CA LYS A 230 28.73 -22.05 -6.98
C LYS A 230 28.52 -20.67 -7.62
N ALA A 231 28.86 -20.51 -8.89
CA ALA A 231 28.68 -19.26 -9.59
C ALA A 231 27.18 -18.92 -9.78
N ILE A 232 26.36 -19.92 -10.17
CA ILE A 232 24.90 -19.72 -10.34
C ILE A 232 24.27 -19.29 -9.02
N LYS A 233 24.55 -20.03 -7.91
CA LYS A 233 24.06 -19.66 -6.57
C LYS A 233 24.49 -18.25 -6.17
N THR A 234 25.73 -17.90 -6.48
CA THR A 234 26.27 -16.57 -6.16
C THR A 234 25.58 -15.45 -6.91
N LYS A 235 25.24 -15.66 -8.19
CA LYS A 235 24.45 -14.71 -9.00
C LYS A 235 23.04 -14.48 -8.45
N ILE A 236 22.34 -15.56 -8.09
CA ILE A 236 21.01 -15.48 -7.46
C ILE A 236 21.10 -14.67 -6.16
N ILE A 237 22.04 -15.03 -5.29
CA ILE A 237 22.22 -14.33 -3.99
C ILE A 237 22.59 -12.87 -4.21
N ALA A 238 23.47 -12.55 -5.17
CA ALA A 238 23.82 -11.18 -5.48
C ALA A 238 22.61 -10.34 -5.94
N GLY A 239 21.74 -10.90 -6.80
CA GLY A 239 20.50 -10.26 -7.23
C GLY A 239 19.54 -10.00 -6.05
N LEU A 240 19.33 -11.00 -5.20
CA LEU A 240 18.45 -10.88 -4.01
C LEU A 240 19.00 -9.87 -3.00
N ILE A 241 20.30 -9.89 -2.69
CA ILE A 241 20.92 -8.90 -1.78
C ILE A 241 20.80 -7.50 -2.34
N THR A 242 21.06 -7.31 -3.64
CA THR A 242 20.95 -6.00 -4.29
C THR A 242 19.52 -5.47 -4.20
N SER A 243 18.53 -6.28 -4.56
CA SER A 243 17.11 -5.90 -4.50
C SER A 243 16.70 -5.57 -3.06
N THR A 244 17.00 -6.44 -2.11
CA THR A 244 16.67 -6.24 -0.69
C THR A 244 17.31 -4.96 -0.14
N GLY A 245 18.61 -4.75 -0.40
CA GLY A 245 19.35 -3.60 0.12
C GLY A 245 18.79 -2.28 -0.43
N ILE A 246 18.62 -2.17 -1.73
CA ILE A 246 18.12 -0.94 -2.37
C ILE A 246 16.67 -0.67 -1.94
N TYR A 247 15.82 -1.70 -1.90
CA TYR A 247 14.43 -1.54 -1.47
C TYR A 247 14.34 -0.97 -0.06
N TRP A 248 14.98 -1.61 0.92
CA TRP A 248 14.87 -1.19 2.32
C TRP A 248 15.55 0.14 2.59
N ILE A 249 16.71 0.43 1.95
CA ILE A 249 17.34 1.76 2.07
C ILE A 249 16.38 2.83 1.53
N GLY A 250 15.80 2.65 0.35
CA GLY A 250 14.87 3.60 -0.23
C GLY A 250 13.60 3.80 0.60
N MET A 251 13.00 2.69 1.08
CA MET A 251 11.79 2.75 1.93
C MET A 251 12.06 3.38 3.30
N CYS A 252 13.21 3.10 3.92
CA CYS A 252 13.62 3.77 5.17
C CYS A 252 13.81 5.28 4.96
N LEU A 253 14.48 5.68 3.89
CA LEU A 253 14.65 7.10 3.55
C LEU A 253 13.28 7.77 3.34
N PHE A 254 12.39 7.19 2.54
CA PHE A 254 11.04 7.69 2.31
C PHE A 254 10.29 7.86 3.63
N THR A 255 10.29 6.83 4.47
CA THR A 255 9.55 6.83 5.75
C THR A 255 10.08 7.89 6.70
N VAL A 256 11.40 7.93 6.91
CA VAL A 256 12.03 8.88 7.85
C VAL A 256 11.81 10.33 7.43
N ILE A 257 12.01 10.63 6.15
CA ILE A 257 11.83 12.00 5.62
C ILE A 257 10.35 12.40 5.70
N SER A 258 9.43 11.53 5.28
CA SER A 258 7.98 11.82 5.30
C SER A 258 7.50 12.09 6.73
N LEU A 259 7.87 11.25 7.71
CA LEU A 259 7.48 11.45 9.11
C LEU A 259 8.15 12.67 9.74
N ALA A 260 9.39 12.99 9.36
CA ALA A 260 10.04 14.22 9.81
C ALA A 260 9.35 15.49 9.29
N LEU A 261 8.79 15.44 8.07
CA LEU A 261 8.09 16.56 7.46
C LEU A 261 6.63 16.70 7.95
N MET A 262 5.88 15.59 8.04
CA MET A 262 4.44 15.58 8.31
C MET A 262 4.08 15.28 9.77
N GLY A 263 4.99 14.63 10.54
CA GLY A 263 4.72 14.16 11.91
C GLY A 263 4.18 12.73 11.95
N THR A 264 4.05 12.21 13.19
CA THR A 264 3.69 10.82 13.46
C THR A 264 2.26 10.63 13.98
N SER A 265 1.48 11.70 14.03
CA SER A 265 0.10 11.70 14.53
C SER A 265 -0.78 10.69 13.79
N GLY A 266 -1.72 10.07 14.50
CA GLY A 266 -2.72 9.18 13.93
C GLY A 266 -2.25 7.77 13.59
N SER A 267 -1.01 7.38 13.93
CA SER A 267 -0.50 6.03 13.67
C SER A 267 -1.35 4.92 14.30
N HIS A 268 -1.99 5.20 15.44
CA HIS A 268 -2.82 4.26 16.20
C HIS A 268 -4.32 4.33 15.86
N THR A 269 -4.74 5.27 15.02
CA THR A 269 -6.12 5.36 14.56
C THR A 269 -6.44 4.16 13.68
N LEU A 270 -7.55 3.47 13.99
CA LEU A 270 -7.99 2.31 13.19
C LEU A 270 -8.49 2.76 11.82
N MET A 271 -8.07 2.06 10.76
CA MET A 271 -8.59 2.31 9.41
C MET A 271 -10.10 2.12 9.32
N SER A 272 -10.67 1.23 10.14
CA SER A 272 -12.11 1.02 10.23
C SER A 272 -12.89 2.23 10.75
N MET A 273 -12.24 3.23 11.33
CA MET A 273 -12.91 4.48 11.70
C MET A 273 -13.35 5.24 10.43
N LEU A 274 -12.47 5.39 9.46
CA LEU A 274 -12.75 6.11 8.20
C LEU A 274 -13.23 5.17 7.07
N ASN A 275 -13.29 3.86 7.33
CA ASN A 275 -13.89 2.84 6.49
C ASN A 275 -14.61 1.81 7.37
N SER A 276 -15.78 2.17 7.87
CA SER A 276 -16.47 1.51 8.98
C SER A 276 -16.84 0.03 8.77
N TYR A 277 -16.77 -0.46 7.54
CA TYR A 277 -17.17 -1.82 7.19
C TYR A 277 -16.03 -2.71 6.71
N THR A 278 -14.78 -2.29 6.90
CA THR A 278 -13.63 -3.16 6.66
C THR A 278 -13.54 -4.28 7.69
N ILE A 279 -13.10 -5.47 7.25
CA ILE A 279 -12.81 -6.63 8.12
C ILE A 279 -11.38 -6.57 8.70
N TYR A 280 -10.58 -5.60 8.29
CA TYR A 280 -9.19 -5.50 8.69
C TYR A 280 -9.06 -4.66 9.96
N ASN A 281 -8.72 -5.33 11.08
CA ASN A 281 -8.44 -4.67 12.36
C ASN A 281 -6.98 -4.18 12.37
N VAL A 282 -6.69 -3.15 11.59
CA VAL A 282 -5.35 -2.55 11.48
C VAL A 282 -5.43 -1.05 11.68
N THR A 283 -4.38 -0.49 12.29
CA THR A 283 -4.22 0.95 12.38
C THR A 283 -3.57 1.50 11.12
N TYR A 284 -3.64 2.83 10.90
CA TYR A 284 -2.99 3.48 9.76
C TYR A 284 -1.47 3.20 9.73
N GLY A 285 -0.79 3.22 10.88
CA GLY A 285 0.62 2.86 10.96
C GLY A 285 0.89 1.40 10.61
N GLN A 286 0.07 0.46 11.13
CA GLN A 286 0.21 -0.97 10.80
C GLN A 286 -0.04 -1.23 9.31
N ALA A 287 -1.07 -0.61 8.73
CA ALA A 287 -1.37 -0.72 7.30
C ALA A 287 -0.19 -0.26 6.44
N PHE A 288 0.43 0.87 6.79
CA PHE A 288 1.63 1.36 6.10
C PHE A 288 2.78 0.34 6.11
N TYR A 289 3.10 -0.25 7.27
CA TYR A 289 4.14 -1.27 7.35
C TYR A 289 3.79 -2.57 6.61
N ILE A 290 2.51 -2.98 6.62
CA ILE A 290 2.02 -4.11 5.82
C ILE A 290 2.21 -3.82 4.32
N MET A 291 1.90 -2.61 3.87
CA MET A 291 2.10 -2.20 2.48
C MET A 291 3.59 -2.17 2.09
N MET A 292 4.46 -1.68 2.97
CA MET A 292 5.91 -1.78 2.75
C MET A 292 6.38 -3.23 2.60
N PHE A 293 5.89 -4.14 3.44
CA PHE A 293 6.26 -5.54 3.35
C PHE A 293 5.73 -6.21 2.06
N ALA A 294 4.49 -5.92 1.67
CA ALA A 294 3.93 -6.41 0.42
C ALA A 294 4.69 -5.87 -0.81
N GLY A 295 5.04 -4.59 -0.79
CA GLY A 295 5.90 -4.00 -1.80
C GLY A 295 7.28 -4.65 -1.87
N TYR A 296 7.84 -5.09 -0.74
CA TYR A 296 9.08 -5.88 -0.73
C TYR A 296 8.89 -7.23 -1.44
N ILE A 297 7.78 -7.94 -1.19
CA ILE A 297 7.44 -9.19 -1.89
C ILE A 297 7.31 -8.93 -3.40
N ALA A 298 6.68 -7.83 -3.81
CA ALA A 298 6.56 -7.42 -5.21
C ALA A 298 7.93 -7.15 -5.86
N ASN A 299 8.83 -6.47 -5.15
CA ASN A 299 10.19 -6.22 -5.59
C ASN A 299 11.03 -7.50 -5.71
N LEU A 300 10.89 -8.44 -4.78
CA LEU A 300 11.50 -9.75 -4.91
C LEU A 300 10.94 -10.52 -6.11
N LEU A 301 9.63 -10.43 -6.37
CA LEU A 301 9.00 -11.06 -7.53
C LEU A 301 9.54 -10.46 -8.83
N ALA A 302 9.65 -9.15 -8.95
CA ALA A 302 10.26 -8.49 -10.08
C ALA A 302 11.70 -8.97 -10.31
N THR A 303 12.48 -9.09 -9.24
CA THR A 303 13.85 -9.58 -9.27
C THR A 303 13.94 -11.03 -9.72
N THR A 304 13.18 -11.92 -9.09
CA THR A 304 13.24 -13.37 -9.38
C THR A 304 12.71 -13.71 -10.78
N VAL A 305 11.62 -13.07 -11.19
CA VAL A 305 11.07 -13.23 -12.55
C VAL A 305 12.03 -12.68 -13.60
N SER A 306 12.62 -11.50 -13.38
CA SER A 306 13.62 -10.93 -14.30
C SER A 306 14.84 -11.83 -14.42
N MET A 307 15.37 -12.38 -13.31
CA MET A 307 16.46 -13.35 -13.33
C MET A 307 16.08 -14.63 -14.06
N LEU A 308 14.86 -15.15 -13.84
CA LEU A 308 14.40 -16.37 -14.53
C LEU A 308 14.31 -16.16 -16.05
N VAL A 309 13.67 -15.08 -16.48
CA VAL A 309 13.55 -14.75 -17.91
C VAL A 309 14.91 -14.50 -18.54
N SER A 310 15.82 -13.80 -17.83
CA SER A 310 17.22 -13.62 -18.24
C SER A 310 17.94 -14.97 -18.41
N ALA A 311 17.72 -15.93 -17.50
CA ALA A 311 18.28 -17.27 -17.59
C ALA A 311 17.71 -18.07 -18.75
N ILE A 312 16.43 -17.97 -19.07
CA ILE A 312 15.76 -18.69 -20.16
C ILE A 312 16.13 -18.09 -21.51
N MET A 313 15.91 -16.79 -21.68
CA MET A 313 15.97 -16.12 -22.99
C MET A 313 17.37 -15.65 -23.36
N GLY A 314 18.28 -15.50 -22.41
CA GLY A 314 19.62 -14.97 -22.66
C GLY A 314 19.63 -13.50 -23.14
N SER A 315 18.52 -12.78 -22.96
CA SER A 315 18.36 -11.39 -23.37
C SER A 315 17.90 -10.52 -22.20
N PRO A 316 18.65 -9.45 -21.86
CA PRO A 316 18.25 -8.56 -20.78
C PRO A 316 17.00 -7.74 -21.15
N ASN A 317 16.81 -7.40 -22.43
CA ASN A 317 15.68 -6.59 -22.87
C ASN A 317 14.33 -7.29 -22.66
N ILE A 318 14.27 -8.60 -22.96
CA ILE A 318 13.05 -9.40 -22.73
C ILE A 318 12.79 -9.56 -21.23
N ALA A 319 13.85 -9.70 -20.42
CA ALA A 319 13.74 -9.86 -18.97
C ALA A 319 13.13 -8.64 -18.27
N ILE A 320 13.32 -7.44 -18.81
CA ILE A 320 12.74 -6.19 -18.30
C ILE A 320 11.23 -6.11 -18.58
N CYS A 321 10.78 -6.64 -19.72
CA CYS A 321 9.38 -6.50 -20.14
C CYS A 321 8.39 -7.15 -19.17
N ILE A 322 8.76 -8.25 -18.51
CA ILE A 322 7.84 -9.01 -17.65
C ILE A 322 7.51 -8.27 -16.34
N PRO A 323 8.46 -7.77 -15.56
CA PRO A 323 8.16 -6.93 -14.39
C PRO A 323 7.36 -5.67 -14.77
N PHE A 324 7.71 -5.03 -15.89
CA PHE A 324 6.96 -3.88 -16.39
C PHE A 324 5.50 -4.25 -16.70
N PHE A 325 5.27 -5.38 -17.36
CA PHE A 325 3.93 -5.87 -17.65
C PHE A 325 3.13 -6.08 -16.36
N PHE A 326 3.69 -6.77 -15.36
CA PHE A 326 2.99 -7.09 -14.13
C PHE A 326 2.63 -5.86 -13.29
N PHE A 327 3.51 -4.87 -13.20
CA PHE A 327 3.32 -3.75 -12.28
C PHE A 327 2.83 -2.46 -12.94
N CYS A 328 2.98 -2.32 -14.26
CA CYS A 328 2.55 -1.13 -14.99
C CYS A 328 1.35 -1.38 -15.91
N ILE A 329 1.27 -2.55 -16.58
CA ILE A 329 0.20 -2.83 -17.55
C ILE A 329 -0.97 -3.57 -16.93
N MET A 330 -0.70 -4.59 -16.10
CA MET A 330 -1.72 -5.44 -15.48
C MET A 330 -2.79 -4.66 -14.69
N PRO A 331 -2.47 -3.59 -13.93
CA PRO A 331 -3.48 -2.79 -13.24
C PRO A 331 -4.55 -2.20 -14.17
N PHE A 332 -4.18 -1.82 -15.39
CA PHE A 332 -5.13 -1.32 -16.39
C PHE A 332 -6.00 -2.44 -16.94
N ILE A 333 -5.41 -3.60 -17.22
CA ILE A 333 -6.16 -4.78 -17.69
C ILE A 333 -7.17 -5.22 -16.62
N GLY A 334 -6.77 -5.25 -15.35
CA GLY A 334 -7.63 -5.57 -14.22
C GLY A 334 -8.83 -4.62 -14.11
N ARG A 335 -8.61 -3.31 -14.29
CA ARG A 335 -9.69 -2.31 -14.31
C ARG A 335 -10.66 -2.52 -15.47
N LEU A 336 -10.16 -2.79 -16.68
CA LEU A 336 -11.00 -3.11 -17.84
C LEU A 336 -11.80 -4.40 -17.63
N GLY A 337 -11.24 -5.39 -16.95
CA GLY A 337 -11.92 -6.63 -16.55
C GLY A 337 -12.89 -6.48 -15.37
N GLY A 338 -13.14 -5.26 -14.90
CA GLY A 338 -14.05 -4.97 -13.78
C GLY A 338 -13.49 -5.35 -12.42
N SER A 339 -12.16 -5.52 -12.28
CA SER A 339 -11.48 -5.89 -11.03
C SER A 339 -12.15 -7.06 -10.30
N LYS A 340 -12.44 -8.14 -11.03
CA LYS A 340 -13.14 -9.33 -10.54
C LYS A 340 -12.37 -10.62 -10.83
N GLY A 341 -12.70 -11.67 -10.11
CA GLY A 341 -12.16 -13.01 -10.32
C GLY A 341 -10.64 -13.07 -10.14
N ILE A 342 -9.93 -13.58 -11.15
CA ILE A 342 -8.47 -13.78 -11.11
C ILE A 342 -7.69 -12.46 -11.00
N PHE A 343 -8.26 -11.34 -11.50
CA PHE A 343 -7.60 -10.02 -11.43
C PHE A 343 -7.44 -9.51 -10.00
N LEU A 344 -8.18 -10.04 -9.04
CA LEU A 344 -8.00 -9.74 -7.62
C LEU A 344 -6.79 -10.43 -7.00
N LEU A 345 -6.17 -11.38 -7.70
CA LEU A 345 -5.01 -12.16 -7.21
C LEU A 345 -3.76 -11.99 -8.08
N THR A 346 -3.75 -11.05 -9.00
CA THR A 346 -2.59 -10.76 -9.87
C THR A 346 -1.46 -10.06 -9.12
N PRO A 347 -0.20 -10.12 -9.63
CA PRO A 347 0.98 -9.57 -8.93
C PRO A 347 0.90 -8.09 -8.56
N ASP A 348 0.23 -7.28 -9.37
CA ASP A 348 0.02 -5.85 -9.14
C ASP A 348 -0.77 -5.57 -7.85
N GLN A 349 -1.61 -6.53 -7.40
CA GLN A 349 -2.39 -6.39 -6.18
C GLN A 349 -1.52 -6.31 -4.91
N LEU A 350 -0.25 -6.76 -4.96
CA LEU A 350 0.73 -6.51 -3.89
C LEU A 350 0.99 -5.02 -3.64
N ASN A 351 0.78 -4.18 -4.66
CA ASN A 351 0.89 -2.73 -4.56
C ASN A 351 -0.48 -2.03 -4.47
N ASN A 352 -1.59 -2.78 -4.34
CA ASN A 352 -2.94 -2.22 -4.25
C ASN A 352 -3.59 -2.46 -2.88
N LEU A 353 -2.78 -2.65 -1.83
CA LEU A 353 -3.28 -3.06 -0.52
C LEU A 353 -4.16 -2.01 0.16
N GLN A 354 -3.96 -0.73 -0.14
CA GLN A 354 -4.81 0.33 0.38
C GLN A 354 -6.28 0.10 -0.04
N GLU A 355 -6.52 -0.23 -1.31
CA GLU A 355 -7.85 -0.53 -1.80
C GLU A 355 -8.36 -1.91 -1.31
N ILE A 356 -7.48 -2.92 -1.26
CA ILE A 356 -7.83 -4.24 -0.72
C ILE A 356 -8.34 -4.13 0.71
N MET A 357 -7.71 -3.29 1.54
CA MET A 357 -8.13 -3.09 2.93
C MET A 357 -9.43 -2.30 3.09
N LYS A 358 -9.97 -1.72 2.03
CA LYS A 358 -11.31 -1.09 2.02
C LYS A 358 -12.42 -2.06 1.62
N VAL A 359 -12.08 -3.17 0.95
CA VAL A 359 -13.05 -4.14 0.42
C VAL A 359 -12.91 -5.50 1.11
N ASN A 360 -14.01 -6.17 1.37
CA ASN A 360 -14.08 -7.40 2.17
C ASN A 360 -14.08 -8.66 1.30
N HIS A 361 -13.09 -8.83 0.43
CA HIS A 361 -12.94 -10.07 -0.33
C HIS A 361 -12.40 -11.19 0.54
N ILE A 362 -13.17 -12.29 0.61
CA ILE A 362 -12.80 -13.53 1.30
C ILE A 362 -12.77 -14.70 0.32
N TYR A 363 -11.88 -15.63 0.59
CA TYR A 363 -11.67 -16.83 -0.21
C TYR A 363 -11.80 -18.06 0.68
N GLN A 364 -12.46 -19.09 0.16
CA GLN A 364 -12.57 -20.37 0.83
C GLN A 364 -11.87 -21.44 0.02
N ILE A 365 -10.92 -22.12 0.63
CA ILE A 365 -10.15 -23.21 0.03
C ILE A 365 -10.33 -24.43 0.93
N GLY A 366 -11.18 -25.37 0.50
CA GLY A 366 -11.63 -26.45 1.37
C GLY A 366 -12.38 -25.90 2.59
N GLY A 367 -11.97 -26.29 3.79
CA GLY A 367 -12.53 -25.79 5.06
C GLY A 367 -11.86 -24.51 5.59
N PHE A 368 -10.83 -23.99 4.90
CA PHE A 368 -10.08 -22.80 5.35
C PHE A 368 -10.60 -21.54 4.68
N VAL A 369 -10.94 -20.52 5.47
CA VAL A 369 -11.38 -19.21 4.97
C VAL A 369 -10.29 -18.17 5.28
N THR A 370 -9.94 -17.37 4.29
CA THR A 370 -8.95 -16.30 4.39
C THR A 370 -9.40 -15.03 3.67
N ASN A 371 -8.81 -13.89 4.00
CA ASN A 371 -9.03 -12.64 3.29
C ASN A 371 -8.04 -12.49 2.12
N GLN A 372 -8.34 -11.57 1.20
CA GLN A 372 -7.52 -11.30 0.02
C GLN A 372 -6.09 -10.91 0.35
N LEU A 373 -5.88 -10.05 1.36
CA LEU A 373 -4.56 -9.59 1.79
C LEU A 373 -3.65 -10.77 2.17
N ALA A 374 -4.12 -11.63 3.07
CA ALA A 374 -3.35 -12.78 3.52
C ALA A 374 -3.07 -13.77 2.37
N LEU A 375 -4.08 -13.99 1.51
CA LEU A 375 -3.95 -14.90 0.37
C LEU A 375 -2.88 -14.44 -0.63
N ILE A 376 -2.87 -13.15 -0.99
CA ILE A 376 -1.90 -12.58 -1.92
C ILE A 376 -0.48 -12.66 -1.35
N LEU A 377 -0.30 -12.29 -0.09
CA LEU A 377 1.01 -12.37 0.57
C LEU A 377 1.53 -13.80 0.61
N MET A 378 0.66 -14.78 0.90
CA MET A 378 1.03 -16.20 0.87
C MET A 378 1.40 -16.69 -0.54
N ILE A 379 0.55 -16.41 -1.54
CA ILE A 379 0.81 -16.84 -2.93
C ILE A 379 2.17 -16.33 -3.40
N TYR A 380 2.40 -15.01 -3.34
CA TYR A 380 3.63 -14.43 -3.88
C TYR A 380 4.85 -14.64 -2.99
N GLY A 381 4.67 -14.84 -1.69
CA GLY A 381 5.71 -15.35 -0.81
C GLY A 381 6.21 -16.72 -1.25
N VAL A 382 5.28 -17.66 -1.48
CA VAL A 382 5.61 -19.03 -1.96
C VAL A 382 6.18 -19.00 -3.38
N VAL A 383 5.59 -18.21 -4.29
CA VAL A 383 6.09 -18.08 -5.67
C VAL A 383 7.55 -17.62 -5.67
N ASN A 384 7.93 -16.61 -4.88
CA ASN A 384 9.31 -16.17 -4.77
C ASN A 384 10.25 -17.29 -4.29
N LEU A 385 9.84 -18.07 -3.28
CA LEU A 385 10.62 -19.19 -2.78
C LEU A 385 10.80 -20.29 -3.82
N VAL A 386 9.76 -20.59 -4.61
CA VAL A 386 9.81 -21.61 -5.68
C VAL A 386 10.65 -21.14 -6.87
N LEU A 387 10.61 -19.85 -7.22
CA LEU A 387 11.37 -19.33 -8.34
C LEU A 387 12.88 -19.46 -8.15
N ILE A 388 13.39 -19.37 -6.93
CA ILE A 388 14.83 -19.48 -6.64
C ILE A 388 15.43 -20.81 -7.12
N PRO A 389 14.95 -21.99 -6.71
CA PRO A 389 15.47 -23.27 -7.22
C PRO A 389 15.18 -23.49 -8.71
N VAL A 390 14.07 -22.92 -9.23
CA VAL A 390 13.76 -22.99 -10.66
C VAL A 390 14.81 -22.25 -11.47
N ILE A 391 15.18 -21.00 -11.10
CA ILE A 391 16.25 -20.24 -11.75
C ILE A 391 17.56 -21.04 -11.76
N TYR A 392 17.93 -21.62 -10.62
CA TYR A 392 19.12 -22.44 -10.52
C TYR A 392 19.08 -23.63 -11.48
N SER A 393 17.98 -24.39 -11.50
CA SER A 393 17.83 -25.59 -12.34
C SER A 393 17.83 -25.26 -13.82
N VAL A 394 17.11 -24.20 -14.23
CA VAL A 394 17.01 -23.76 -15.63
C VAL A 394 18.39 -23.34 -16.15
N TYR A 395 19.10 -22.50 -15.43
CA TYR A 395 20.40 -22.03 -15.90
C TYR A 395 21.49 -23.12 -15.88
N LYS A 396 21.40 -24.05 -14.93
CA LYS A 396 22.32 -25.20 -14.87
C LYS A 396 22.16 -26.17 -16.07
N ARG A 397 20.97 -26.28 -16.65
CA ARG A 397 20.65 -27.18 -17.77
C ARG A 397 20.89 -26.58 -19.15
N LYS A 398 21.33 -25.33 -19.23
CA LYS A 398 21.43 -24.61 -20.52
C LYS A 398 22.56 -25.05 -21.43
N LEU A 399 23.19 -26.20 -21.11
CA LEU A 399 24.24 -26.84 -21.95
C LEU A 399 23.96 -28.30 -22.13
#